data_419bd07b7e46e4663da3fcf23bf90c8c
#
_entry.id   419bd07b7e46e4663da3fcf23bf90c8c
#
_cell.length_a   1.000
_cell.length_b   1.000
_cell.length_c   1.000
_cell.angle_alpha   90.00
_cell.angle_beta   90.00
_cell.angle_gamma   90.00
#
_symmetry.space_group_name_H-M   'P 1'
#
loop_
_entity.id
_entity.type
_entity.pdbx_description
1 polymer ?
#
loop_
_entity_poly.entity_id
_entity_poly.type
_entity_poly.pdbx_seq_one_letter_code
_entity_poly.pdbx_strand_id
1 'polypeptide(L)'
;NEGSTVSDVVTGKLTCNSSEISMINDVVSFGKINAGSNQVSGTKFVFTIDKNCREHLKSAQDPIEFTLKIQNGTNSVNEKFLVDVFTPEIEIGNQKITWTSNGNKTVEAGETVKMNIDLMNIGKAVATGVKAVLISNNAQISCSSTPIVYPAIPFAETKSNTVAFQFQTASNYTG
;
A
#
# COMPACT_ATOMS: atom_id res chain seq x y z
N ASN A 1 16.85 -5.94 32.27
CA ASN A 1 16.91 -6.81 33.45
C ASN A 1 17.05 -5.94 34.70
N GLU A 2 15.96 -5.72 35.40
CA GLU A 2 15.92 -4.93 36.66
C GLU A 2 16.26 -5.80 37.88
N GLY A 3 16.47 -7.10 37.69
CA GLY A 3 16.89 -8.02 38.76
C GLY A 3 18.32 -7.82 39.20
N SER A 4 18.70 -8.44 40.32
CA SER A 4 20.04 -8.37 40.93
C SER A 4 21.04 -9.40 40.35
N THR A 5 20.60 -10.31 39.49
CA THR A 5 21.43 -11.36 38.88
C THR A 5 21.31 -11.36 37.34
N VAL A 6 22.28 -12.00 36.68
CA VAL A 6 22.19 -12.21 35.23
C VAL A 6 21.01 -13.11 34.88
N SER A 7 20.31 -12.83 33.80
CA SER A 7 19.20 -13.67 33.31
C SER A 7 19.68 -15.01 32.73
N ASP A 8 18.77 -15.94 32.57
CA ASP A 8 18.94 -17.03 31.59
C ASP A 8 18.98 -16.45 30.16
N VAL A 9 19.08 -17.31 29.17
CA VAL A 9 18.94 -16.87 27.77
C VAL A 9 17.51 -16.39 27.55
N VAL A 10 17.38 -15.09 27.28
CA VAL A 10 16.08 -14.46 27.00
C VAL A 10 15.75 -14.61 25.51
N THR A 11 14.56 -15.10 25.24
CA THR A 11 14.00 -15.17 23.87
C THR A 11 12.71 -14.38 23.76
N GLY A 12 12.42 -13.86 22.57
CA GLY A 12 11.16 -13.21 22.25
C GLY A 12 10.48 -13.96 21.10
N LYS A 13 9.17 -14.19 21.23
CA LYS A 13 8.33 -14.66 20.13
C LYS A 13 7.25 -13.62 19.85
N LEU A 14 7.17 -13.16 18.58
CA LEU A 14 6.19 -12.20 18.12
C LEU A 14 5.07 -12.91 17.36
N THR A 15 3.83 -12.60 17.72
CA THR A 15 2.63 -13.06 17.01
C THR A 15 1.74 -11.87 16.66
N CYS A 16 0.89 -12.01 15.65
CA CYS A 16 -0.05 -10.99 15.22
C CYS A 16 -1.47 -11.56 15.22
N ASN A 17 -2.47 -10.72 15.52
CA ASN A 17 -3.89 -11.07 15.51
C ASN A 17 -4.51 -11.08 14.12
N SER A 18 -3.83 -10.54 13.10
CA SER A 18 -4.35 -10.37 11.74
C SER A 18 -3.81 -11.43 10.79
N SER A 19 -4.69 -11.99 9.96
CA SER A 19 -4.32 -12.87 8.85
C SER A 19 -3.65 -12.14 7.67
N GLU A 20 -3.73 -10.81 7.64
CA GLU A 20 -3.06 -9.97 6.62
C GLU A 20 -1.57 -9.77 6.90
N ILE A 21 -1.11 -10.24 8.08
CA ILE A 21 0.28 -10.22 8.50
C ILE A 21 0.85 -11.64 8.54
N SER A 22 1.89 -11.90 7.77
CA SER A 22 2.60 -13.18 7.76
C SER A 22 3.99 -13.04 8.35
N MET A 23 4.25 -13.77 9.45
CA MET A 23 5.56 -13.78 10.10
C MET A 23 6.57 -14.58 9.27
N ILE A 24 7.74 -13.99 9.00
CA ILE A 24 8.89 -14.65 8.36
C ILE A 24 9.90 -15.10 9.43
N ASN A 25 10.20 -14.22 10.38
CA ASN A 25 11.02 -14.53 11.55
C ASN A 25 10.27 -14.06 12.80
N ASP A 26 9.64 -14.99 13.48
CA ASP A 26 8.81 -14.74 14.65
C ASP A 26 9.52 -14.95 15.99
N VAL A 27 10.76 -15.49 15.99
CA VAL A 27 11.53 -15.76 17.19
C VAL A 27 12.91 -15.10 17.10
N VAL A 28 13.29 -14.39 18.16
CA VAL A 28 14.62 -13.78 18.31
C VAL A 28 15.21 -14.12 19.67
N SER A 29 16.55 -14.14 19.76
CA SER A 29 17.26 -14.28 21.02
C SER A 29 17.92 -12.97 21.42
N PHE A 30 17.75 -12.59 22.68
CA PHE A 30 18.46 -11.48 23.31
C PHE A 30 19.72 -11.93 24.05
N GLY A 31 19.92 -13.26 24.17
CA GLY A 31 21.00 -13.82 24.98
C GLY A 31 20.77 -13.63 26.48
N LYS A 32 21.84 -13.68 27.25
CA LYS A 32 21.82 -13.37 28.69
C LYS A 32 21.93 -11.86 28.90
N ILE A 33 21.12 -11.33 29.82
CA ILE A 33 21.07 -9.89 30.13
C ILE A 33 21.57 -9.68 31.56
N ASN A 34 22.67 -8.94 31.73
CA ASN A 34 23.22 -8.64 33.03
C ASN A 34 22.24 -7.81 33.88
N ALA A 35 22.41 -7.91 35.21
CA ALA A 35 21.64 -7.09 36.16
C ALA A 35 21.79 -5.59 35.85
N GLY A 36 20.72 -4.84 35.92
CA GLY A 36 20.69 -3.41 35.63
C GLY A 36 20.94 -3.03 34.16
N SER A 37 20.96 -4.01 33.22
CA SER A 37 21.29 -3.77 31.81
C SER A 37 20.12 -4.06 30.89
N ASN A 38 20.21 -3.54 29.67
CA ASN A 38 19.35 -3.88 28.54
C ASN A 38 20.17 -4.58 27.44
N GLN A 39 19.49 -5.28 26.54
CA GLN A 39 20.12 -5.99 25.42
C GLN A 39 19.21 -5.90 24.20
N VAL A 40 19.83 -5.68 23.05
CA VAL A 40 19.17 -5.74 21.75
C VAL A 40 19.46 -7.10 21.12
N SER A 41 18.46 -7.71 20.50
CA SER A 41 18.65 -8.98 19.78
C SER A 41 19.58 -8.83 18.59
N GLY A 42 20.41 -9.85 18.32
CA GLY A 42 21.27 -9.92 17.13
C GLY A 42 20.51 -10.12 15.82
N THR A 43 19.26 -10.56 15.88
CA THR A 43 18.34 -10.74 14.76
C THR A 43 17.09 -9.89 14.95
N LYS A 44 16.36 -9.63 13.87
CA LYS A 44 15.12 -8.83 13.90
C LYS A 44 13.91 -9.74 13.74
N PHE A 45 12.77 -9.36 14.31
CA PHE A 45 11.48 -9.85 13.85
C PHE A 45 11.26 -9.37 12.43
N VAL A 46 10.75 -10.26 11.57
CA VAL A 46 10.47 -9.95 10.16
C VAL A 46 9.08 -10.49 9.82
N PHE A 47 8.28 -9.66 9.21
CA PHE A 47 6.95 -10.03 8.72
C PHE A 47 6.67 -9.34 7.39
N THR A 48 5.71 -9.89 6.65
CA THR A 48 5.15 -9.28 5.45
C THR A 48 3.72 -8.85 5.70
N ILE A 49 3.30 -7.79 5.02
CA ILE A 49 1.92 -7.32 4.99
C ILE A 49 1.35 -7.77 3.64
N ASP A 50 0.15 -8.35 3.63
CA ASP A 50 -0.53 -8.72 2.38
C ASP A 50 -0.70 -7.47 1.50
N LYS A 51 -0.49 -7.63 0.21
CA LYS A 51 -0.62 -6.54 -0.77
C LYS A 51 -2.05 -5.97 -0.86
N ASN A 52 -3.05 -6.75 -0.44
CA ASN A 52 -4.44 -6.34 -0.39
C ASN A 52 -4.88 -5.94 1.03
N CYS A 53 -3.92 -5.81 1.96
CA CYS A 53 -4.20 -5.35 3.32
C CYS A 53 -4.90 -3.99 3.25
N ARG A 54 -5.99 -3.84 4.01
CA ARG A 54 -6.67 -2.57 4.18
C ARG A 54 -5.96 -1.69 5.21
N GLU A 55 -6.35 -0.44 5.30
CA GLU A 55 -5.84 0.45 6.34
C GLU A 55 -6.31 -0.01 7.73
N HIS A 56 -5.36 -0.10 8.66
CA HIS A 56 -5.61 -0.40 10.07
C HIS A 56 -4.96 0.68 10.93
N LEU A 57 -5.75 1.40 11.70
CA LEU A 57 -5.28 2.40 12.64
C LEU A 57 -5.44 1.91 14.07
N LYS A 58 -4.54 2.30 14.97
CA LYS A 58 -4.60 1.97 16.41
C LYS A 58 -5.92 2.38 17.06
N SER A 59 -6.58 3.39 16.51
CA SER A 59 -7.89 3.88 16.96
C SER A 59 -9.08 3.19 16.29
N ALA A 60 -8.86 2.28 15.33
CA ALA A 60 -9.91 1.56 14.62
C ALA A 60 -10.53 0.45 15.51
N GLN A 61 -11.68 -0.08 15.06
CA GLN A 61 -12.33 -1.22 15.75
C GLN A 61 -11.54 -2.53 15.63
N ASP A 62 -10.70 -2.66 14.60
CA ASP A 62 -9.89 -3.83 14.31
C ASP A 62 -8.41 -3.46 14.09
N PRO A 63 -7.71 -2.96 15.11
CA PRO A 63 -6.32 -2.58 14.99
C PRO A 63 -5.43 -3.82 14.81
N ILE A 64 -4.29 -3.63 14.13
CA ILE A 64 -3.25 -4.64 14.11
C ILE A 64 -2.58 -4.70 15.48
N GLU A 65 -2.83 -5.77 16.21
CA GLU A 65 -2.23 -6.05 17.51
C GLU A 65 -1.15 -7.11 17.39
N PHE A 66 0.04 -6.76 17.86
CA PHE A 66 1.11 -7.72 18.07
C PHE A 66 1.20 -8.12 19.53
N THR A 67 1.46 -9.39 19.77
CA THR A 67 1.80 -9.93 21.09
C THR A 67 3.24 -10.41 21.08
N LEU A 68 4.08 -9.82 21.91
CA LEU A 68 5.45 -10.25 22.18
C LEU A 68 5.47 -11.11 23.44
N LYS A 69 5.71 -12.41 23.30
CA LYS A 69 6.00 -13.30 24.42
C LYS A 69 7.50 -13.28 24.69
N ILE A 70 7.90 -12.81 25.86
CA ILE A 70 9.27 -12.82 26.34
C ILE A 70 9.43 -14.00 27.29
N GLN A 71 10.46 -14.82 27.07
CA GLN A 71 10.76 -15.99 27.89
C GLN A 71 12.15 -15.88 28.47
N ASN A 72 12.25 -16.12 29.79
CA ASN A 72 13.51 -16.15 30.56
C ASN A 72 13.50 -17.44 31.42
N GLY A 73 14.20 -18.47 30.96
CA GLY A 73 14.14 -19.80 31.57
C GLY A 73 12.70 -20.35 31.54
N THR A 74 12.15 -20.65 32.72
CA THR A 74 10.76 -21.13 32.88
C THR A 74 9.73 -19.99 32.98
N ASN A 75 10.16 -18.76 33.16
CA ASN A 75 9.28 -17.59 33.30
C ASN A 75 8.96 -16.98 31.93
N SER A 76 7.73 -16.51 31.77
CA SER A 76 7.34 -15.77 30.56
C SER A 76 6.39 -14.62 30.87
N VAL A 77 6.49 -13.57 30.05
CA VAL A 77 5.63 -12.38 30.06
C VAL A 77 5.13 -12.15 28.65
N ASN A 78 3.88 -11.71 28.52
CA ASN A 78 3.31 -11.28 27.25
C ASN A 78 3.06 -9.77 27.29
N GLU A 79 3.58 -9.08 26.28
CA GLU A 79 3.36 -7.65 26.06
C GLU A 79 2.61 -7.46 24.74
N LYS A 80 1.63 -6.57 24.73
CA LYS A 80 0.82 -6.26 23.57
C LYS A 80 1.05 -4.84 23.11
N PHE A 81 1.11 -4.64 21.81
CA PHE A 81 1.21 -3.30 21.22
C PHE A 81 0.48 -3.23 19.88
N LEU A 82 0.02 -2.02 19.54
CA LEU A 82 -0.72 -1.75 18.31
C LEU A 82 0.20 -1.09 17.28
N VAL A 83 -0.01 -1.43 16.01
CA VAL A 83 0.71 -0.86 14.88
C VAL A 83 -0.29 -0.29 13.89
N ASP A 84 -0.04 0.94 13.41
CA ASP A 84 -0.78 1.51 12.29
C ASP A 84 -0.26 0.92 10.97
N VAL A 85 -1.17 0.46 10.13
CA VAL A 85 -0.89 0.04 8.76
C VAL A 85 -1.64 0.97 7.82
N PHE A 86 -0.91 1.65 6.95
CA PHE A 86 -1.46 2.58 5.98
C PHE A 86 -1.49 1.96 4.59
N THR A 87 -2.52 2.31 3.82
CA THR A 87 -2.67 1.91 2.42
C THR A 87 -2.69 3.13 1.51
N PRO A 88 -2.35 2.98 0.22
CA PRO A 88 -2.64 4.00 -0.78
C PRO A 88 -4.13 4.02 -1.09
N GLU A 89 -4.66 5.19 -1.37
CA GLU A 89 -6.03 5.41 -1.86
C GLU A 89 -5.97 6.36 -3.04
N ILE A 90 -6.51 5.93 -4.19
CA ILE A 90 -6.36 6.66 -5.44
C ILE A 90 -7.69 7.29 -5.84
N GLU A 91 -7.64 8.59 -6.06
CA GLU A 91 -8.72 9.37 -6.67
C GLU A 91 -8.35 9.86 -8.08
N ILE A 92 -9.39 10.02 -8.91
CA ILE A 92 -9.23 10.63 -10.24
C ILE A 92 -9.15 12.16 -10.07
N GLY A 93 -8.07 12.74 -10.59
CA GLY A 93 -7.85 14.17 -10.64
C GLY A 93 -8.33 14.79 -11.97
N ASN A 94 -7.51 15.69 -12.52
CA ASN A 94 -7.83 16.38 -13.75
C ASN A 94 -7.82 15.46 -14.97
N GLN A 95 -8.72 15.75 -15.91
CA GLN A 95 -8.81 15.08 -17.21
C GLN A 95 -8.59 16.12 -18.30
N LYS A 96 -7.70 15.84 -19.24
CA LYS A 96 -7.32 16.79 -20.28
C LYS A 96 -7.20 16.09 -21.64
N ILE A 97 -7.98 16.56 -22.62
CA ILE A 97 -7.75 16.21 -24.02
C ILE A 97 -6.42 16.83 -24.47
N THR A 98 -5.52 15.98 -24.90
CA THR A 98 -4.18 16.41 -25.33
C THR A 98 -4.06 16.50 -26.85
N TRP A 99 -4.86 15.69 -27.57
CA TRP A 99 -4.82 15.62 -29.01
C TRP A 99 -6.13 15.05 -29.57
N THR A 100 -6.57 15.55 -30.73
CA THR A 100 -7.64 15.00 -31.58
C THR A 100 -7.14 14.86 -33.00
N SER A 101 -7.74 13.98 -33.82
CA SER A 101 -7.25 13.73 -35.17
C SER A 101 -7.35 14.95 -36.11
N ASN A 102 -8.28 15.86 -35.84
CA ASN A 102 -8.39 17.15 -36.57
C ASN A 102 -7.57 18.31 -35.93
N GLY A 103 -6.97 18.09 -34.75
CA GLY A 103 -6.07 19.02 -34.06
C GLY A 103 -6.75 20.13 -33.25
N ASN A 104 -8.08 20.23 -33.23
CA ASN A 104 -8.81 21.30 -32.54
C ASN A 104 -9.01 21.06 -31.02
N LYS A 105 -8.69 19.86 -30.52
CA LYS A 105 -8.87 19.42 -29.15
C LYS A 105 -10.35 19.39 -28.65
N THR A 106 -11.28 19.39 -29.56
CA THR A 106 -12.70 19.15 -29.31
C THR A 106 -13.03 17.74 -29.78
N VAL A 107 -13.83 17.00 -29.02
CA VAL A 107 -14.22 15.64 -29.37
C VAL A 107 -15.39 15.70 -30.33
N GLU A 108 -15.21 15.19 -31.54
CA GLU A 108 -16.20 15.19 -32.62
C GLU A 108 -16.44 13.76 -33.14
N ALA A 109 -17.44 13.61 -34.00
CA ALA A 109 -17.75 12.31 -34.60
C ALA A 109 -16.64 11.82 -35.54
N GLY A 110 -16.32 10.52 -35.47
CA GLY A 110 -15.31 9.87 -36.32
C GLY A 110 -13.85 10.15 -35.93
N GLU A 111 -13.60 10.73 -34.75
CA GLU A 111 -12.27 11.13 -34.35
C GLU A 111 -11.55 10.11 -33.46
N THR A 112 -10.23 10.08 -33.59
CA THR A 112 -9.34 9.50 -32.58
C THR A 112 -8.91 10.61 -31.63
N VAL A 113 -9.04 10.32 -30.32
CA VAL A 113 -8.77 11.29 -29.24
C VAL A 113 -7.72 10.72 -28.30
N LYS A 114 -6.79 11.57 -27.87
CA LYS A 114 -5.84 11.24 -26.79
C LYS A 114 -6.06 12.16 -25.60
N MET A 115 -6.01 11.58 -24.39
CA MET A 115 -6.23 12.31 -23.16
C MET A 115 -5.27 11.87 -22.05
N ASN A 116 -4.96 12.80 -21.18
CA ASN A 116 -4.31 12.51 -19.91
C ASN A 116 -5.34 12.57 -18.78
N ILE A 117 -5.15 11.69 -17.81
CA ILE A 117 -5.94 11.64 -16.58
C ILE A 117 -4.97 11.66 -15.43
N ASP A 118 -5.11 12.63 -14.55
CA ASP A 118 -4.31 12.70 -13.34
C ASP A 118 -4.89 11.79 -12.27
N LEU A 119 -4.03 11.13 -11.49
CA LEU A 119 -4.40 10.37 -10.31
C LEU A 119 -3.75 10.99 -9.10
N MET A 120 -4.51 11.18 -8.04
CA MET A 120 -4.06 11.69 -6.75
C MET A 120 -4.09 10.55 -5.72
N ASN A 121 -3.04 10.43 -4.92
CA ASN A 121 -3.01 9.51 -3.80
C ASN A 121 -3.39 10.26 -2.51
N ILE A 122 -4.60 10.01 -2.01
CA ILE A 122 -5.10 10.56 -0.75
C ILE A 122 -4.82 9.65 0.45
N GLY A 123 -4.42 8.39 0.20
CA GLY A 123 -3.99 7.44 1.22
C GLY A 123 -2.56 7.67 1.66
N LYS A 124 -2.21 7.31 2.89
CA LYS A 124 -0.92 7.63 3.52
C LYS A 124 0.27 6.79 3.07
N ALA A 125 0.05 5.67 2.39
CA ALA A 125 1.12 4.87 1.81
C ALA A 125 1.39 5.27 0.35
N VAL A 126 2.62 5.02 -0.14
CA VAL A 126 2.96 5.24 -1.54
C VAL A 126 2.23 4.24 -2.43
N ALA A 127 1.50 4.71 -3.44
CA ALA A 127 0.90 3.85 -4.44
C ALA A 127 1.94 3.48 -5.51
N THR A 128 2.21 2.18 -5.65
CA THR A 128 3.15 1.65 -6.64
C THR A 128 2.45 0.66 -7.57
N GLY A 129 2.95 0.55 -8.81
CA GLY A 129 2.40 -0.38 -9.80
C GLY A 129 0.98 -0.05 -10.25
N VAL A 130 0.55 1.21 -10.10
CA VAL A 130 -0.78 1.68 -10.50
C VAL A 130 -0.95 1.55 -12.01
N LYS A 131 -2.05 0.91 -12.41
CA LYS A 131 -2.44 0.74 -13.82
C LYS A 131 -3.91 1.12 -13.97
N ALA A 132 -4.23 1.81 -15.06
CA ALA A 132 -5.59 2.18 -15.40
C ALA A 132 -5.96 1.79 -16.83
N VAL A 133 -7.22 1.47 -17.06
CA VAL A 133 -7.81 1.22 -18.38
C VAL A 133 -8.97 2.19 -18.55
N LEU A 134 -9.03 2.84 -19.70
CA LEU A 134 -10.18 3.67 -20.06
C LEU A 134 -11.29 2.76 -20.64
N ILE A 135 -12.49 2.90 -20.10
CA ILE A 135 -13.67 2.14 -20.54
C ILE A 135 -14.79 3.15 -20.82
N SER A 136 -15.55 2.90 -21.89
CA SER A 136 -16.78 3.64 -22.18
C SER A 136 -17.97 2.70 -22.13
N ASN A 137 -19.07 3.16 -21.52
CA ASN A 137 -20.36 2.49 -21.56
C ASN A 137 -21.19 2.90 -22.82
N ASN A 138 -20.69 3.84 -23.62
CA ASN A 138 -21.31 4.26 -24.88
C ASN A 138 -20.79 3.39 -26.02
N ALA A 139 -21.67 2.67 -26.71
CA ALA A 139 -21.32 1.80 -27.84
C ALA A 139 -20.69 2.56 -29.03
N GLN A 140 -20.87 3.88 -29.11
CA GLN A 140 -20.29 4.73 -30.14
C GLN A 140 -18.86 5.18 -29.79
N ILE A 141 -18.32 4.78 -28.63
CA ILE A 141 -16.97 5.11 -28.19
C ILE A 141 -16.18 3.83 -27.99
N SER A 142 -15.11 3.66 -28.75
CA SER A 142 -14.18 2.53 -28.64
C SER A 142 -12.91 2.97 -27.93
N CYS A 143 -12.62 2.39 -26.77
CA CYS A 143 -11.42 2.66 -25.98
C CYS A 143 -10.35 1.60 -26.21
N SER A 144 -9.06 2.00 -26.11
CA SER A 144 -7.97 1.04 -26.04
C SER A 144 -8.03 0.25 -24.75
N SER A 145 -7.98 -1.08 -24.84
CA SER A 145 -7.97 -1.99 -23.69
C SER A 145 -6.59 -2.15 -23.05
N THR A 146 -5.55 -1.50 -23.59
CA THR A 146 -4.19 -1.59 -23.07
C THR A 146 -4.08 -0.81 -21.76
N PRO A 147 -3.68 -1.47 -20.64
CA PRO A 147 -3.48 -0.78 -19.39
C PRO A 147 -2.36 0.26 -19.48
N ILE A 148 -2.62 1.46 -19.02
CA ILE A 148 -1.65 2.55 -18.91
C ILE A 148 -1.05 2.54 -17.52
N VAL A 149 0.26 2.59 -17.44
CA VAL A 149 1.02 2.58 -16.18
C VAL A 149 1.23 4.02 -15.70
N TYR A 150 1.06 4.23 -14.40
CA TYR A 150 1.41 5.46 -13.72
C TYR A 150 2.74 5.30 -12.98
N PRO A 151 3.52 6.38 -12.80
CA PRO A 151 4.65 6.36 -11.89
C PRO A 151 4.17 6.13 -10.45
N ALA A 152 5.08 5.85 -9.52
CA ALA A 152 4.73 5.81 -8.11
C ALA A 152 4.11 7.15 -7.69
N ILE A 153 3.02 7.08 -6.90
CA ILE A 153 2.26 8.25 -6.43
C ILE A 153 2.42 8.32 -4.91
N PRO A 154 3.32 9.17 -4.39
CA PRO A 154 3.44 9.42 -2.95
C PRO A 154 2.15 9.98 -2.34
N PHE A 155 2.05 9.90 -1.01
CA PHE A 155 0.95 10.52 -0.26
C PHE A 155 0.79 12.00 -0.61
N ALA A 156 -0.45 12.43 -0.81
CA ALA A 156 -0.85 13.80 -1.17
C ALA A 156 -0.28 14.32 -2.50
N GLU A 157 0.33 13.44 -3.34
CA GLU A 157 0.80 13.83 -4.66
C GLU A 157 -0.17 13.41 -5.76
N THR A 158 -0.09 14.16 -6.87
CA THR A 158 -0.81 13.88 -8.11
C THR A 158 0.20 13.53 -9.20
N LYS A 159 -0.09 12.50 -9.99
CA LYS A 159 0.70 12.10 -11.15
C LYS A 159 -0.20 11.89 -12.36
N SER A 160 0.31 12.34 -13.51
CA SER A 160 -0.30 12.05 -14.82
C SER A 160 0.19 10.71 -15.37
N ASN A 161 -0.61 10.09 -16.23
CA ASN A 161 -0.20 8.94 -17.02
C ASN A 161 1.00 9.26 -17.92
N THR A 162 1.90 8.29 -18.09
CA THR A 162 3.12 8.43 -18.92
C THR A 162 2.84 8.31 -20.42
N VAL A 163 1.78 7.57 -20.78
CA VAL A 163 1.28 7.39 -22.14
C VAL A 163 -0.18 7.78 -22.16
N ALA A 164 -0.62 8.59 -23.11
CA ALA A 164 -1.99 9.07 -23.19
C ALA A 164 -2.99 7.93 -23.39
N PHE A 165 -4.13 7.99 -22.72
CA PHE A 165 -5.29 7.14 -23.05
C PHE A 165 -5.78 7.50 -24.45
N GLN A 166 -6.24 6.53 -25.19
CA GLN A 166 -6.77 6.71 -26.54
C GLN A 166 -8.16 6.10 -26.66
N PHE A 167 -9.06 6.83 -27.27
CA PHE A 167 -10.37 6.34 -27.68
C PHE A 167 -10.75 6.88 -29.05
N GLN A 168 -11.74 6.26 -29.67
CA GLN A 168 -12.28 6.68 -30.98
C GLN A 168 -13.78 6.83 -30.87
N THR A 169 -14.34 7.87 -31.42
CA THR A 169 -15.76 8.10 -31.61
C THR A 169 -16.23 7.50 -32.95
N ALA A 170 -17.44 6.97 -33.00
CA ALA A 170 -18.03 6.52 -34.25
C ALA A 170 -18.32 7.72 -35.17
N SER A 171 -18.35 7.49 -36.49
CA SER A 171 -18.66 8.54 -37.46
C SER A 171 -20.07 9.11 -37.34
N ASN A 172 -20.97 8.39 -36.70
CA ASN A 172 -22.36 8.78 -36.42
C ASN A 172 -22.56 9.16 -34.92
N TYR A 173 -21.50 9.50 -34.21
CA TYR A 173 -21.58 9.96 -32.81
C TYR A 173 -22.42 11.24 -32.71
N THR A 174 -23.39 11.24 -31.81
CA THR A 174 -24.35 12.35 -31.65
C THR A 174 -24.31 12.91 -30.23
N GLY A 175 -23.16 12.99 -29.58
CA GLY A 175 -22.94 13.70 -28.34
C GLY A 175 -23.73 13.19 -27.11
#